data_b36969f51fcaf8fe392b1447a2e360f3
#
_entry.id   b36969f51fcaf8fe392b1447a2e360f3
#
_cell.length_a   1.000
_cell.length_b   1.000
_cell.length_c   1.000
_cell.angle_alpha   90.00
_cell.angle_beta   90.00
_cell.angle_gamma   90.00
#
_symmetry.space_group_name_H-M   'P 1'
#
loop_
_entity.id
_entity.type
_entity.pdbx_description
1 polymer ?
#
loop_
_entity_poly.entity_id
_entity_poly.type
_entity_poly.pdbx_seq_one_letter_code
_entity_poly.pdbx_strand_id
1 'polypeptide(L)'
;MNMKKLTIFFTVCLLITNHLTAQISHGGKPLPMTEINTRSGSIFKEMPSFGIKEQLRIDSLNESDLRSGYHFAYTIMTDFTPENSGTRFTLGDGTRVWRLGIRSAGAYSINVLFSEYEVPEGARLF
;
A
#
# COMPACT_ATOMS: atom_id res chain seq x y z
N MET A 1 1.15 15.63 -51.77
CA MET A 1 0.82 14.64 -50.73
C MET A 1 -0.66 14.78 -50.42
N ASN A 2 -1.43 13.69 -50.47
CA ASN A 2 -2.90 13.76 -50.43
C ASN A 2 -3.32 14.08 -48.98
N MET A 3 -4.12 15.15 -48.75
CA MET A 3 -4.54 15.61 -47.42
C MET A 3 -5.07 14.47 -46.53
N LYS A 4 -5.85 13.55 -47.11
CA LYS A 4 -6.35 12.36 -46.36
C LYS A 4 -5.24 11.48 -45.82
N LYS A 5 -4.14 11.26 -46.59
CA LYS A 5 -2.98 10.45 -46.12
C LYS A 5 -2.20 11.19 -45.03
N LEU A 6 -2.12 12.52 -45.09
CA LEU A 6 -1.49 13.35 -44.09
C LEU A 6 -2.28 13.32 -42.77
N THR A 7 -3.61 13.41 -42.83
CA THR A 7 -4.46 13.32 -41.64
C THR A 7 -4.35 11.96 -40.94
N ILE A 8 -4.39 10.86 -41.71
CA ILE A 8 -4.24 9.50 -41.17
C ILE A 8 -2.87 9.34 -40.51
N PHE A 9 -1.80 9.83 -41.14
CA PHE A 9 -0.45 9.76 -40.57
C PHE A 9 -0.36 10.51 -39.24
N PHE A 10 -0.92 11.72 -39.14
CA PHE A 10 -0.94 12.51 -37.92
C PHE A 10 -1.75 11.84 -36.81
N THR A 11 -2.90 11.24 -37.14
CA THR A 11 -3.73 10.50 -36.18
C THR A 11 -3.01 9.27 -35.63
N VAL A 12 -2.31 8.52 -36.49
CA VAL A 12 -1.52 7.35 -36.07
C VAL A 12 -0.35 7.78 -35.18
N CYS A 13 0.36 8.86 -35.51
CA CYS A 13 1.42 9.39 -34.67
C CYS A 13 0.90 9.83 -33.28
N LEU A 14 -0.28 10.45 -33.21
CA LEU A 14 -0.89 10.89 -31.95
C LEU A 14 -1.29 9.71 -31.05
N LEU A 15 -1.66 8.56 -31.65
CA LEU A 15 -2.01 7.34 -30.90
C LEU A 15 -0.78 6.60 -30.37
N ILE A 16 0.39 6.76 -30.98
CA ILE A 16 1.63 6.07 -30.57
C ILE A 16 2.34 6.80 -29.41
N THR A 17 2.09 8.09 -29.20
CA THR A 17 2.75 8.89 -28.16
C THR A 17 2.17 8.72 -26.76
N ASN A 18 1.08 7.96 -26.61
CA ASN A 18 0.50 7.69 -25.28
C ASN A 18 1.22 6.53 -24.57
N HIS A 19 2.51 6.64 -24.32
CA HIS A 19 3.17 5.81 -23.31
C HIS A 19 2.76 6.34 -21.93
N LEU A 20 1.57 5.93 -21.48
CA LEU A 20 1.12 6.17 -20.10
C LEU A 20 1.99 5.32 -19.17
N THR A 21 3.07 5.87 -18.68
CA THR A 21 3.80 5.32 -17.53
C THR A 21 3.00 5.62 -16.26
N ALA A 22 1.75 5.14 -16.20
CA ALA A 22 0.84 5.39 -15.08
C ALA A 22 1.11 4.51 -13.86
N GLN A 23 2.03 3.56 -13.96
CA GLN A 23 2.42 2.72 -12.84
C GLN A 23 3.88 2.99 -12.49
N ILE A 24 4.09 3.83 -11.50
CA ILE A 24 5.40 3.94 -10.86
C ILE A 24 5.53 2.73 -9.91
N SER A 25 5.73 1.56 -10.48
CA SER A 25 6.22 0.43 -9.72
C SER A 25 7.75 0.55 -9.70
N HIS A 26 8.30 0.99 -8.61
CA HIS A 26 9.74 0.94 -8.39
C HIS A 26 10.23 -0.48 -8.15
N GLY A 27 9.59 -1.46 -8.79
CA GLY A 27 9.87 -2.87 -8.75
C GLY A 27 11.14 -3.24 -7.99
N GLY A 28 11.05 -4.19 -7.13
CA GLY A 28 12.21 -4.71 -6.42
C GLY A 28 11.94 -6.17 -6.11
N LYS A 29 12.99 -6.97 -6.03
CA LYS A 29 12.86 -8.33 -5.54
C LYS A 29 12.70 -8.23 -4.01
N PRO A 30 11.60 -8.75 -3.42
CA PRO A 30 11.44 -8.81 -1.98
C PRO A 30 12.62 -9.55 -1.34
N LEU A 31 12.98 -9.16 -0.12
CA LEU A 31 13.99 -9.89 0.63
C LEU A 31 13.54 -11.34 0.85
N PRO A 32 14.43 -12.33 0.70
CA PRO A 32 14.09 -13.71 0.96
C PRO A 32 13.60 -13.91 2.39
N MET A 33 12.43 -14.51 2.56
CA MET A 33 11.85 -14.77 3.89
C MET A 33 12.75 -15.58 4.82
N THR A 34 13.62 -16.41 4.24
CA THR A 34 14.62 -17.19 4.98
C THR A 34 15.63 -16.31 5.71
N GLU A 35 16.00 -15.18 5.15
CA GLU A 35 16.93 -14.25 5.80
C GLU A 35 16.25 -13.42 6.89
N ILE A 36 14.92 -13.21 6.74
CA ILE A 36 14.11 -12.42 7.66
C ILE A 36 13.68 -13.23 8.88
N ASN A 37 13.32 -14.49 8.70
CA ASN A 37 12.74 -15.33 9.76
C ASN A 37 13.73 -15.81 10.82
N THR A 38 15.02 -15.84 10.52
CA THR A 38 16.03 -16.43 11.40
C THR A 38 16.46 -15.51 12.55
N ARG A 39 16.17 -14.22 12.52
CA ARG A 39 16.82 -13.25 13.42
C ARG A 39 15.92 -12.44 14.35
N SER A 40 14.59 -12.49 14.19
CA SER A 40 13.73 -11.72 15.10
C SER A 40 12.30 -12.25 15.09
N GLY A 41 11.80 -12.64 16.24
CA GLY A 41 10.37 -12.83 16.43
C GLY A 41 9.63 -11.59 15.98
N SER A 42 8.63 -11.78 15.12
CA SER A 42 7.81 -10.63 14.68
C SER A 42 7.06 -10.08 15.87
N ILE A 43 7.46 -8.91 16.33
CA ILE A 43 6.66 -8.16 17.29
C ILE A 43 5.54 -7.49 16.49
N PHE A 44 4.32 -7.98 16.67
CA PHE A 44 3.16 -7.37 16.06
C PHE A 44 2.63 -6.27 16.97
N LYS A 45 2.24 -5.15 16.36
CA LYS A 45 1.39 -4.15 16.98
C LYS A 45 -0.06 -4.57 16.76
N GLU A 46 -0.73 -4.91 17.83
CA GLU A 46 -2.15 -5.25 17.79
C GLU A 46 -2.97 -3.97 17.74
N MET A 47 -3.85 -3.90 16.75
CA MET A 47 -4.78 -2.77 16.63
C MET A 47 -5.98 -2.99 17.55
N PRO A 48 -6.58 -1.91 18.07
CA PRO A 48 -7.82 -2.00 18.81
C PRO A 48 -8.87 -2.77 18.02
N SER A 49 -9.61 -3.64 18.68
CA SER A 49 -10.77 -4.28 18.06
C SER A 49 -11.88 -3.25 17.91
N PHE A 50 -12.58 -3.29 16.79
CA PHE A 50 -13.79 -2.50 16.59
C PHE A 50 -15.00 -3.41 16.36
N GLY A 51 -16.18 -2.86 16.60
CA GLY A 51 -17.43 -3.62 16.52
C GLY A 51 -17.88 -3.92 15.09
N ILE A 52 -17.17 -4.82 14.39
CA ILE A 52 -17.49 -5.20 13.00
C ILE A 52 -18.96 -5.56 12.84
N LYS A 53 -19.53 -6.32 13.77
CA LYS A 53 -20.95 -6.74 13.69
C LYS A 53 -21.89 -5.54 13.71
N GLU A 54 -21.61 -4.57 14.55
CA GLU A 54 -22.42 -3.34 14.63
C GLU A 54 -22.28 -2.51 13.37
N GLN A 55 -21.06 -2.39 12.83
CA GLN A 55 -20.83 -1.68 11.56
C GLN A 55 -21.59 -2.33 10.41
N LEU A 56 -21.50 -3.64 10.26
CA LEU A 56 -22.25 -4.38 9.24
C LEU A 56 -23.77 -4.22 9.40
N ARG A 57 -24.26 -4.16 10.64
CA ARG A 57 -25.69 -3.91 10.90
C ARG A 57 -26.09 -2.51 10.45
N ILE A 58 -25.27 -1.50 10.74
CA ILE A 58 -25.50 -0.10 10.31
C ILE A 58 -25.49 -0.03 8.77
N ASP A 59 -24.50 -0.62 8.13
CA ASP A 59 -24.37 -0.64 6.67
C ASP A 59 -25.57 -1.32 6.01
N SER A 60 -26.05 -2.44 6.59
CA SER A 60 -27.25 -3.13 6.10
C SER A 60 -28.52 -2.28 6.25
N LEU A 61 -28.66 -1.49 7.31
CA LEU A 61 -29.79 -0.58 7.46
C LEU A 61 -29.74 0.58 6.44
N ASN A 62 -28.56 1.00 6.07
CA ASN A 62 -28.34 2.10 5.14
C ASN A 62 -28.31 1.65 3.67
N GLU A 63 -28.39 0.36 3.39
CA GLU A 63 -28.28 -0.20 2.03
C GLU A 63 -29.32 0.37 1.05
N SER A 64 -30.49 0.75 1.54
CA SER A 64 -31.54 1.40 0.74
C SER A 64 -31.37 2.90 0.57
N ASP A 65 -30.52 3.53 1.36
CA ASP A 65 -30.24 4.97 1.27
C ASP A 65 -28.97 5.23 0.44
N LEU A 66 -29.17 5.50 -0.84
CA LEU A 66 -28.08 5.83 -1.77
C LEU A 66 -27.29 7.11 -1.41
N ARG A 67 -27.77 7.89 -0.44
CA ARG A 67 -27.07 9.08 0.08
C ARG A 67 -26.13 8.75 1.21
N SER A 68 -26.36 7.63 1.88
CA SER A 68 -25.48 7.13 2.92
C SER A 68 -24.34 6.37 2.27
N GLY A 69 -23.14 6.90 2.30
CA GLY A 69 -21.96 6.21 1.78
C GLY A 69 -21.66 4.94 2.57
N TYR A 70 -21.20 3.90 1.89
CA TYR A 70 -20.69 2.70 2.56
C TYR A 70 -19.41 3.00 3.33
N HIS A 71 -19.29 2.44 4.52
CA HIS A 71 -18.06 2.50 5.31
C HIS A 71 -17.07 1.45 4.82
N PHE A 72 -16.17 1.83 3.95
CA PHE A 72 -15.16 0.90 3.40
C PHE A 72 -14.07 0.54 4.41
N ALA A 73 -13.81 1.38 5.39
CA ALA A 73 -12.75 1.17 6.37
C ALA A 73 -13.01 1.92 7.66
N TYR A 74 -12.48 1.38 8.75
CA TYR A 74 -12.36 2.06 10.03
C TYR A 74 -10.93 2.58 10.17
N THR A 75 -10.79 3.88 10.36
CA THR A 75 -9.48 4.53 10.47
C THR A 75 -8.99 4.48 11.91
N ILE A 76 -7.81 3.92 12.12
CA ILE A 76 -7.11 3.91 13.40
C ILE A 76 -5.88 4.80 13.24
N MET A 77 -5.86 5.92 13.95
CA MET A 77 -4.70 6.80 13.98
C MET A 77 -3.61 6.18 14.85
N THR A 78 -2.39 6.15 14.32
CA THR A 78 -1.22 5.59 15.00
C THR A 78 -0.03 6.51 14.79
N ASP A 79 0.93 6.42 15.70
CA ASP A 79 2.21 7.12 15.61
C ASP A 79 3.35 6.10 15.54
N PHE A 80 3.33 5.27 14.48
CA PHE A 80 4.38 4.27 14.25
C PHE A 80 5.47 4.85 13.37
N THR A 81 6.66 4.98 13.94
CA THR A 81 7.85 5.43 13.23
C THR A 81 8.96 4.38 13.33
N PRO A 82 9.97 4.44 12.48
CA PRO A 82 11.14 3.59 12.61
C PRO A 82 11.85 3.73 13.96
N GLU A 83 11.69 4.85 14.66
CA GLU A 83 12.33 5.13 15.94
C GLU A 83 11.61 4.48 17.12
N ASN A 84 10.26 4.43 17.06
CA ASN A 84 9.44 3.99 18.20
C ASN A 84 8.80 2.61 18.01
N SER A 85 8.84 2.06 16.80
CA SER A 85 8.11 0.82 16.49
C SER A 85 8.90 -0.10 15.56
N GLY A 86 8.54 -1.37 15.59
CA GLY A 86 9.13 -2.39 14.75
C GLY A 86 10.48 -2.92 15.25
N THR A 87 11.14 -3.64 14.38
CA THR A 87 12.44 -4.28 14.65
C THR A 87 13.44 -3.87 13.58
N ARG A 88 14.65 -3.54 14.00
CA ARG A 88 15.78 -3.24 13.11
C ARG A 88 16.81 -4.36 13.18
N PHE A 89 17.36 -4.72 12.04
CA PHE A 89 18.47 -5.65 11.95
C PHE A 89 19.30 -5.37 10.69
N THR A 90 20.51 -5.92 10.67
CA THR A 90 21.41 -5.80 9.53
C THR A 90 21.67 -7.18 8.95
N LEU A 91 21.56 -7.33 7.65
CA LEU A 91 21.88 -8.54 6.91
C LEU A 91 23.40 -8.72 6.77
N GLY A 92 23.81 -9.88 6.31
CA GLY A 92 25.23 -10.22 6.14
C GLY A 92 25.95 -9.36 5.08
N ASP A 93 25.21 -8.81 4.14
CA ASP A 93 25.71 -7.90 3.11
C ASP A 93 25.76 -6.42 3.55
N GLY A 94 25.41 -6.14 4.81
CA GLY A 94 25.34 -4.78 5.36
C GLY A 94 24.01 -4.06 5.13
N THR A 95 23.04 -4.66 4.43
CA THR A 95 21.72 -4.08 4.24
C THR A 95 21.00 -3.92 5.58
N ARG A 96 20.55 -2.71 5.87
CA ARG A 96 19.76 -2.40 7.07
C ARG A 96 18.28 -2.60 6.77
N VAL A 97 17.62 -3.36 7.62
CA VAL A 97 16.19 -3.66 7.48
C VAL A 97 15.45 -3.16 8.71
N TRP A 98 14.37 -2.46 8.49
CA TRP A 98 13.35 -2.17 9.49
C TRP A 98 12.06 -2.89 9.12
N ARG A 99 11.44 -3.54 10.09
CA ARG A 99 10.21 -4.31 9.91
C ARG A 99 9.21 -4.01 11.00
N LEU A 100 7.99 -3.70 10.62
CA LEU A 100 6.85 -3.54 11.51
C LEU A 100 5.77 -4.56 11.13
N GLY A 101 5.33 -5.36 12.09
CA GLY A 101 4.15 -6.20 11.95
C GLY A 101 2.93 -5.48 12.51
N ILE A 102 1.84 -5.45 11.77
CA ILE A 102 0.56 -4.91 12.22
C ILE A 102 -0.48 -6.02 12.15
N ARG A 103 -1.26 -6.17 13.20
CA ARG A 103 -2.36 -7.13 13.26
C ARG A 103 -3.63 -6.44 13.72
N SER A 104 -4.71 -6.67 12.98
CA SER A 104 -6.05 -6.21 13.34
C SER A 104 -6.99 -7.41 13.36
N ALA A 105 -7.40 -7.82 14.57
CA ALA A 105 -8.25 -8.98 14.73
C ALA A 105 -9.62 -8.76 14.06
N GLY A 106 -10.02 -9.69 13.21
CA GLY A 106 -11.29 -9.65 12.49
C GLY A 106 -11.34 -8.72 11.29
N ALA A 107 -10.27 -8.03 10.94
CA ALA A 107 -10.21 -7.23 9.71
C ALA A 107 -10.09 -8.13 8.46
N TYR A 108 -10.83 -7.81 7.42
CA TYR A 108 -10.72 -8.47 6.11
C TYR A 108 -9.47 -8.01 5.35
N SER A 109 -9.07 -6.77 5.55
CA SER A 109 -7.87 -6.18 4.96
C SER A 109 -7.33 -5.06 5.85
N ILE A 110 -6.08 -4.71 5.63
CA ILE A 110 -5.42 -3.58 6.28
C ILE A 110 -4.82 -2.71 5.18
N ASN A 111 -5.20 -1.43 5.20
CA ASN A 111 -4.57 -0.41 4.38
C ASN A 111 -3.71 0.46 5.28
N VAL A 112 -2.49 0.74 4.86
CA VAL A 112 -1.57 1.61 5.58
C VAL A 112 -1.44 2.91 4.82
N LEU A 113 -1.71 4.01 5.51
CA LEU A 113 -1.52 5.36 4.99
C LEU A 113 -0.35 5.99 5.75
N PHE A 114 0.59 6.54 5.01
CA PHE A 114 1.73 7.25 5.58
C PHE A 114 1.40 8.75 5.62
N SER A 115 1.51 9.37 6.79
CA SER A 115 1.41 10.82 6.95
C SER A 115 2.66 11.53 6.41
N GLU A 116 3.81 10.87 6.56
CA GLU A 116 5.09 11.29 6.01
C GLU A 116 5.74 10.10 5.33
N TYR A 117 6.22 10.28 4.12
CA TYR A 117 6.85 9.24 3.34
C TYR A 117 8.11 9.77 2.68
N GLU A 118 9.23 9.49 3.30
CA GLU A 118 10.55 9.80 2.77
C GLU A 118 11.39 8.52 2.75
N VAL A 119 11.76 8.10 1.56
CA VAL A 119 12.60 6.91 1.36
C VAL A 119 13.96 7.37 0.86
N PRO A 120 15.04 7.17 1.63
CA PRO A 120 16.39 7.51 1.20
C PRO A 120 16.77 6.83 -0.11
N GLU A 121 17.66 7.44 -0.86
CA GLU A 121 18.19 6.85 -2.09
C GLU A 121 18.76 5.44 -1.82
N GLY A 122 18.38 4.48 -2.67
CA GLY A 122 18.76 3.08 -2.53
C GLY A 122 17.91 2.27 -1.54
N ALA A 123 17.07 2.91 -0.73
CA ALA A 123 16.13 2.18 0.13
C ALA A 123 14.87 1.74 -0.62
N ARG A 124 14.16 0.75 -0.08
CA ARG A 124 12.95 0.17 -0.68
C ARG A 124 11.93 -0.17 0.39
N LEU A 125 10.65 0.00 0.05
CA LEU A 125 9.51 -0.44 0.85
C LEU A 125 8.87 -1.67 0.19
N PHE A 126 8.52 -2.68 1.00
CA PHE A 126 7.84 -3.91 0.58
C PHE A 126 6.64 -4.21 1.46
#